data_5e4fcb0e2150ed8d7c65f672134316c2
#
_entry.id   5e4fcb0e2150ed8d7c65f672134316c2
#
_cell.length_a   1.000
_cell.length_b   1.000
_cell.length_c   1.000
_cell.angle_alpha   90.00
_cell.angle_beta   90.00
_cell.angle_gamma   90.00
#
_symmetry.space_group_name_H-M   'P 1'
#
loop_
_entity.id
_entity.type
_entity.pdbx_description
1 polymer ?
#
loop_
_entity_poly.entity_id
_entity_poly.type
_entity_poly.pdbx_seq_one_letter_code
_entity_poly.pdbx_strand_id
1 'polypeptide(L)'
;MAIDTSRCIGCNACMIACRAENNIPVVGRDQMARGRALDWIRIDRYFTEEGTLTSIPVACQQCGRAPCESVCPVNATVHTAEGLNAMVYARCWGTRYCATNCPYKARRFNFFDYAKASEQATRLQRNPNVTVRSRGVMEKCTYCVQMVERAKIRHKSRLMKEHPGQPSTSIHVTAQDMLLPDGAAQTACQLACPMGAITFGNVLDPAAAVFRAKSLPRHQDLLSCLGTSPGTGYLVPARNPNPAMEK
;
A
#
# COMPACT_ATOMS: atom_id res chain seq x y z
N MET A 1 0.57 -7.78 2.19
CA MET A 1 1.89 -7.32 1.71
C MET A 1 2.96 -7.77 2.68
N ALA A 2 4.13 -8.16 2.19
CA ALA A 2 5.32 -8.41 3.01
C ALA A 2 6.49 -7.57 2.47
N ILE A 3 7.28 -6.97 3.36
CA ILE A 3 8.42 -6.13 3.02
C ILE A 3 9.67 -6.69 3.67
N ASP A 4 10.63 -7.12 2.88
CA ASP A 4 11.92 -7.64 3.36
C ASP A 4 12.90 -6.48 3.55
N THR A 5 13.13 -6.10 4.80
CA THR A 5 14.01 -4.98 5.13
C THR A 5 15.49 -5.30 4.93
N SER A 6 15.87 -6.59 4.89
CA SER A 6 17.24 -7.00 4.58
C SER A 6 17.61 -6.77 3.11
N ARG A 7 16.60 -6.73 2.24
CA ARG A 7 16.76 -6.46 0.79
C ARG A 7 16.58 -4.99 0.44
N CYS A 8 16.02 -4.19 1.35
CA CYS A 8 15.71 -2.79 1.09
C CYS A 8 16.97 -1.92 1.17
N ILE A 9 17.37 -1.33 0.06
CA ILE A 9 18.54 -0.42 -0.05
C ILE A 9 18.17 1.07 0.13
N GLY A 10 16.91 1.39 0.44
CA GLY A 10 16.48 2.78 0.65
C GLY A 10 16.49 3.68 -0.59
N CYS A 11 16.41 3.13 -1.80
CA CYS A 11 16.55 3.87 -3.07
C CYS A 11 15.37 4.79 -3.43
N ASN A 12 14.25 4.76 -2.69
CA ASN A 12 13.02 5.54 -2.91
C ASN A 12 12.27 5.25 -4.22
N ALA A 13 12.66 4.27 -5.05
CA ALA A 13 11.97 3.93 -6.29
C ALA A 13 10.47 3.61 -6.06
N CYS A 14 10.16 2.89 -4.97
CA CYS A 14 8.79 2.58 -4.58
C CYS A 14 7.96 3.83 -4.24
N MET A 15 8.56 4.87 -3.66
CA MET A 15 7.90 6.14 -3.35
C MET A 15 7.56 6.90 -4.63
N ILE A 16 8.49 6.98 -5.58
CA ILE A 16 8.28 7.65 -6.87
C ILE A 16 7.21 6.93 -7.70
N ALA A 17 7.29 5.61 -7.79
CA ALA A 17 6.30 4.80 -8.50
C ALA A 17 4.90 4.91 -7.88
N CYS A 18 4.80 4.92 -6.55
CA CYS A 18 3.54 5.14 -5.85
C CYS A 18 2.96 6.51 -6.18
N ARG A 19 3.79 7.55 -6.23
CA ARG A 19 3.38 8.91 -6.58
C ARG A 19 2.83 8.98 -8.00
N ALA A 20 3.54 8.42 -8.97
CA ALA A 20 3.14 8.41 -10.37
C ALA A 20 1.85 7.63 -10.60
N GLU A 21 1.78 6.39 -10.08
CA GLU A 21 0.61 5.51 -10.26
C GLU A 21 -0.66 6.07 -9.61
N ASN A 22 -0.53 6.68 -8.43
CA ASN A 22 -1.68 7.09 -7.63
C ASN A 22 -2.01 8.59 -7.71
N ASN A 23 -1.50 9.33 -8.70
CA ASN A 23 -1.73 10.76 -8.88
C ASN A 23 -1.45 11.56 -7.60
N ILE A 24 -0.39 11.22 -6.85
CA ILE A 24 -0.03 11.94 -5.64
C ILE A 24 0.67 13.24 -6.03
N PRO A 25 0.18 14.40 -5.62
CA PRO A 25 0.77 15.67 -6.01
C PRO A 25 2.15 15.91 -5.36
N VAL A 26 2.99 16.66 -6.05
CA VAL A 26 4.26 17.17 -5.51
C VAL A 26 3.99 18.45 -4.76
N VAL A 27 4.27 18.45 -3.46
CA VAL A 27 3.96 19.60 -2.58
C VAL A 27 5.10 20.61 -2.47
N GLY A 28 6.30 20.26 -2.90
CA GLY A 28 7.49 21.10 -2.80
C GLY A 28 8.15 21.09 -1.41
N ARG A 29 9.39 21.58 -1.37
CA ARG A 29 10.27 21.56 -0.19
C ARG A 29 9.66 22.26 1.02
N ASP A 30 9.12 23.45 0.82
CA ASP A 30 8.58 24.29 1.91
C ASP A 30 7.38 23.62 2.60
N GLN A 31 6.51 22.98 1.84
CA GLN A 31 5.36 22.26 2.41
C GLN A 31 5.80 20.98 3.13
N MET A 32 6.81 20.30 2.60
CA MET A 32 7.41 19.14 3.29
C MET A 32 8.04 19.54 4.62
N ALA A 33 8.78 20.63 4.68
CA ALA A 33 9.37 21.16 5.91
C ALA A 33 8.31 21.51 6.97
N ARG A 34 7.11 21.89 6.55
CA ARG A 34 5.94 22.14 7.42
C ARG A 34 5.16 20.87 7.78
N GLY A 35 5.69 19.67 7.51
CA GLY A 35 5.02 18.39 7.79
C GLY A 35 3.84 18.05 6.89
N ARG A 36 3.71 18.70 5.72
CA ARG A 36 2.58 18.54 4.78
C ARG A 36 2.92 17.62 3.61
N ALA A 37 3.86 16.69 3.79
CA ALA A 37 4.18 15.68 2.78
C ALA A 37 2.94 14.83 2.43
N LEU A 38 2.73 14.54 1.12
CA LEU A 38 1.62 13.75 0.63
C LEU A 38 2.01 12.33 0.21
N ASP A 39 3.28 11.97 0.30
CA ASP A 39 3.74 10.64 -0.07
C ASP A 39 3.05 9.55 0.76
N TRP A 40 2.44 8.57 0.08
CA TRP A 40 1.70 7.47 0.74
C TRP A 40 2.62 6.40 1.28
N ILE A 41 3.84 6.31 0.76
CA ILE A 41 4.92 5.48 1.27
C ILE A 41 6.12 6.39 1.58
N ARG A 42 6.74 6.20 2.72
CA ARG A 42 7.98 6.87 3.13
C ARG A 42 9.01 5.83 3.48
N ILE A 43 10.27 6.19 3.41
CA ILE A 43 11.38 5.34 3.84
C ILE A 43 11.92 5.92 5.15
N ASP A 44 11.64 5.22 6.25
CA ASP A 44 12.22 5.54 7.55
C ASP A 44 13.62 4.92 7.64
N ARG A 45 14.60 5.69 8.08
CA ARG A 45 16.00 5.27 8.18
C ARG A 45 16.41 5.23 9.64
N TYR A 46 16.93 4.08 10.05
CA TYR A 46 17.40 3.84 11.40
C TYR A 46 18.88 3.53 11.37
N PHE A 47 19.65 4.25 12.17
CA PHE A 47 21.06 4.00 12.38
C PHE A 47 21.21 3.20 13.69
N THR A 48 21.96 2.11 13.64
CA THR A 48 22.34 1.39 14.84
C THR A 48 23.58 2.05 15.45
N GLU A 49 23.87 1.76 16.72
CA GLU A 49 25.10 2.23 17.40
C GLU A 49 26.38 1.78 16.67
N GLU A 50 26.33 0.66 15.98
CA GLU A 50 27.41 0.10 15.14
C GLU A 50 27.53 0.80 13.76
N GLY A 51 26.72 1.85 13.49
CA GLY A 51 26.73 2.57 12.23
C GLY A 51 26.01 1.88 11.07
N THR A 52 25.34 0.75 11.31
CA THR A 52 24.55 0.07 10.27
C THR A 52 23.25 0.82 9.99
N LEU A 53 22.96 1.06 8.71
CA LEU A 53 21.71 1.71 8.24
C LEU A 53 20.66 0.65 7.89
N THR A 54 19.49 0.74 8.53
CA THR A 54 18.32 -0.03 8.13
C THR A 54 17.26 0.90 7.54
N SER A 55 16.78 0.59 6.34
CA SER A 55 15.72 1.34 5.66
C SER A 55 14.41 0.58 5.72
N ILE A 56 13.35 1.21 6.24
CA ILE A 56 12.05 0.59 6.41
C ILE A 56 11.00 1.39 5.60
N PRO A 57 10.48 0.82 4.49
CA PRO A 57 9.37 1.41 3.77
C PRO A 57 8.09 1.34 4.60
N VAL A 58 7.48 2.47 4.92
CA VAL A 58 6.26 2.55 5.72
C VAL A 58 5.13 3.20 4.93
N ALA A 59 4.04 2.47 4.75
CA ALA A 59 2.80 2.93 4.13
C ALA A 59 1.61 2.65 5.07
N CYS A 60 0.38 2.87 4.60
CA CYS A 60 -0.79 2.40 5.34
C CYS A 60 -0.70 0.88 5.51
N GLN A 61 -0.82 0.43 6.76
CA GLN A 61 -0.67 -0.98 7.11
C GLN A 61 -1.92 -1.81 6.80
N GLN A 62 -3.00 -1.21 6.29
CA GLN A 62 -4.27 -1.89 5.98
C GLN A 62 -4.73 -2.78 7.15
N CYS A 63 -4.84 -2.15 8.33
CA CYS A 63 -5.13 -2.84 9.59
C CYS A 63 -6.49 -3.52 9.56
N GLY A 64 -6.57 -4.77 10.01
CA GLY A 64 -7.83 -5.49 10.20
C GLY A 64 -8.68 -4.90 11.33
N ARG A 65 -8.02 -4.35 12.37
CA ARG A 65 -8.64 -3.58 13.46
C ARG A 65 -8.17 -2.14 13.36
N ALA A 66 -8.73 -1.40 12.42
CA ALA A 66 -8.22 -0.09 12.02
C ALA A 66 -8.70 1.03 12.96
N PRO A 67 -7.84 1.61 13.82
CA PRO A 67 -8.24 2.68 14.74
C PRO A 67 -8.64 3.96 14.03
N CYS A 68 -8.32 4.11 12.76
CA CYS A 68 -8.71 5.24 11.93
C CYS A 68 -10.16 5.15 11.41
N GLU A 69 -10.77 3.97 11.43
CA GLU A 69 -12.17 3.78 11.03
C GLU A 69 -13.11 4.21 12.15
N SER A 70 -12.83 3.79 13.40
CA SER A 70 -13.68 4.07 14.55
C SER A 70 -13.82 5.56 14.89
N VAL A 71 -12.84 6.39 14.50
CA VAL A 71 -12.83 7.82 14.80
C VAL A 71 -13.34 8.70 13.66
N CYS A 72 -13.75 8.12 12.53
CA CYS A 72 -14.23 8.91 11.40
C CYS A 72 -15.70 9.28 11.57
N PRO A 73 -16.07 10.56 11.81
CA PRO A 73 -17.44 10.96 12.11
C PRO A 73 -18.40 10.78 10.92
N VAL A 74 -17.87 10.68 9.72
CA VAL A 74 -18.66 10.56 8.47
C VAL A 74 -18.49 9.21 7.79
N ASN A 75 -17.87 8.25 8.46
CA ASN A 75 -17.60 6.93 7.91
C ASN A 75 -16.95 6.98 6.50
N ALA A 76 -15.99 7.89 6.33
CA ALA A 76 -15.21 8.00 5.09
C ALA A 76 -14.07 6.98 5.02
N THR A 77 -13.69 6.37 6.14
CA THR A 77 -12.73 5.28 6.21
C THR A 77 -13.50 4.01 6.52
N VAL A 78 -13.47 3.04 5.62
CA VAL A 78 -14.28 1.84 5.68
C VAL A 78 -13.46 0.59 5.35
N HIS A 79 -13.91 -0.55 5.86
CA HIS A 79 -13.35 -1.86 5.50
C HIS A 79 -14.08 -2.42 4.29
N THR A 80 -13.33 -2.90 3.29
CA THR A 80 -13.92 -3.63 2.17
C THR A 80 -14.07 -5.11 2.52
N ALA A 81 -14.91 -5.82 1.77
CA ALA A 81 -15.07 -7.27 1.92
C ALA A 81 -13.76 -8.06 1.70
N GLU A 82 -12.79 -7.46 1.00
CA GLU A 82 -11.46 -8.04 0.75
C GLU A 82 -10.43 -7.71 1.83
N GLY A 83 -10.84 -7.09 2.92
CA GLY A 83 -9.96 -6.72 4.02
C GLY A 83 -9.13 -5.46 3.78
N LEU A 84 -9.43 -4.65 2.77
CA LEU A 84 -8.75 -3.38 2.55
C LEU A 84 -9.38 -2.27 3.39
N ASN A 85 -8.56 -1.46 4.04
CA ASN A 85 -8.99 -0.19 4.61
C ASN A 85 -9.10 0.84 3.49
N ALA A 86 -10.31 1.09 3.02
CA ALA A 86 -10.60 2.02 1.92
C ALA A 86 -10.89 3.44 2.41
N MET A 87 -10.77 4.39 1.49
CA MET A 87 -11.08 5.80 1.72
C MET A 87 -12.14 6.27 0.73
N VAL A 88 -13.31 6.67 1.23
CA VAL A 88 -14.38 7.25 0.43
C VAL A 88 -14.21 8.76 0.40
N TYR A 89 -13.53 9.26 -0.62
CA TYR A 89 -13.15 10.68 -0.71
C TYR A 89 -14.36 11.62 -0.70
N ALA A 90 -15.48 11.25 -1.30
CA ALA A 90 -16.69 12.05 -1.35
C ALA A 90 -17.32 12.28 0.04
N ARG A 91 -17.09 11.39 1.01
CA ARG A 91 -17.57 11.55 2.38
C ARG A 91 -16.61 12.34 3.25
N CYS A 92 -15.33 12.44 2.85
CA CYS A 92 -14.30 13.06 3.68
C CYS A 92 -14.42 14.57 3.67
N TRP A 93 -14.70 15.18 4.79
CA TRP A 93 -14.68 16.64 5.00
C TRP A 93 -13.50 17.14 5.85
N GLY A 94 -12.51 16.28 6.09
CA GLY A 94 -11.20 16.72 6.52
C GLY A 94 -11.02 16.98 8.02
N THR A 95 -11.76 16.32 8.90
CA THR A 95 -11.55 16.45 10.36
C THR A 95 -10.17 16.01 10.83
N ARG A 96 -9.44 15.20 10.05
CA ARG A 96 -8.07 14.69 10.30
C ARG A 96 -7.92 13.79 11.52
N TYR A 97 -8.99 13.48 12.23
CA TYR A 97 -8.94 12.64 13.43
C TYR A 97 -8.34 11.26 13.13
N CYS A 98 -8.64 10.70 11.96
CA CYS A 98 -8.06 9.44 11.50
C CYS A 98 -6.53 9.50 11.31
N ALA A 99 -5.95 10.67 11.00
CA ALA A 99 -4.50 10.84 10.90
C ALA A 99 -3.84 10.88 12.29
N THR A 100 -4.48 11.56 13.24
CA THR A 100 -4.01 11.63 14.64
C THR A 100 -4.03 10.25 15.27
N ASN A 101 -5.11 9.48 15.03
CA ASN A 101 -5.31 8.16 15.63
C ASN A 101 -4.55 7.04 14.89
N CYS A 102 -3.93 7.30 13.74
CA CYS A 102 -3.09 6.32 13.05
C CYS A 102 -1.72 6.18 13.75
N PRO A 103 -1.40 5.02 14.36
CA PRO A 103 -0.13 4.84 15.05
C PRO A 103 1.06 4.85 14.07
N TYR A 104 0.84 4.44 12.84
CA TYR A 104 1.86 4.38 11.77
C TYR A 104 2.07 5.73 11.07
N LYS A 105 1.26 6.76 11.39
CA LYS A 105 1.30 8.09 10.74
C LYS A 105 1.30 8.01 9.21
N ALA A 106 0.48 7.10 8.66
CA ALA A 106 0.43 6.77 7.24
C ALA A 106 -0.70 7.49 6.47
N ARG A 107 -1.38 8.44 7.12
CA ARG A 107 -2.46 9.24 6.52
C ARG A 107 -1.97 10.64 6.21
N ARG A 108 -2.30 11.11 4.99
CA ARG A 108 -1.85 12.39 4.44
C ARG A 108 -3.05 13.28 4.16
N PHE A 109 -2.94 14.55 4.49
CA PHE A 109 -4.02 15.51 4.32
C PHE A 109 -3.72 16.51 3.20
N ASN A 110 -4.67 16.72 2.31
CA ASN A 110 -4.58 17.72 1.25
C ASN A 110 -4.92 19.11 1.81
N PHE A 111 -3.89 19.86 2.20
CA PHE A 111 -4.06 21.22 2.70
C PHE A 111 -4.43 22.21 1.60
N PHE A 112 -3.95 21.99 0.38
CA PHE A 112 -4.14 22.86 -0.78
C PHE A 112 -4.58 22.06 -1.99
N ASP A 113 -5.16 22.75 -2.97
CA ASP A 113 -5.51 22.16 -4.26
C ASP A 113 -4.30 22.17 -5.21
N TYR A 114 -3.36 21.28 -4.99
CA TYR A 114 -2.14 21.15 -5.80
C TYR A 114 -2.45 20.75 -7.27
N ALA A 115 -3.62 20.19 -7.53
CA ALA A 115 -4.00 19.71 -8.85
C ALA A 115 -4.56 20.82 -9.73
N LYS A 116 -5.14 21.87 -9.14
CA LYS A 116 -5.83 22.95 -9.87
C LYS A 116 -4.84 23.87 -10.59
N ALA A 117 -3.70 24.14 -9.98
CA ALA A 117 -2.67 25.04 -10.50
C ALA A 117 -1.80 24.44 -11.61
N SER A 118 -1.98 23.14 -11.94
CA SER A 118 -1.17 22.50 -12.97
C SER A 118 -1.59 22.91 -14.38
N GLU A 119 -0.61 23.22 -15.22
CA GLU A 119 -0.82 23.49 -16.66
C GLU A 119 -1.54 22.32 -17.34
N GLN A 120 -2.28 22.59 -18.42
CA GLN A 120 -3.02 21.57 -19.15
C GLN A 120 -2.13 20.39 -19.62
N ALA A 121 -0.92 20.68 -20.09
CA ALA A 121 0.04 19.66 -20.49
C ALA A 121 0.43 18.73 -19.34
N THR A 122 0.58 19.26 -18.13
CA THR A 122 0.91 18.46 -16.92
C THR A 122 -0.22 17.51 -16.52
N ARG A 123 -1.47 17.82 -16.92
CA ARG A 123 -2.62 16.95 -16.64
C ARG A 123 -2.56 15.63 -17.43
N LEU A 124 -1.90 15.61 -18.59
CA LEU A 124 -1.77 14.43 -19.43
C LEU A 124 -0.90 13.32 -18.79
N GLN A 125 -0.03 13.67 -17.83
CA GLN A 125 0.77 12.68 -17.09
C GLN A 125 -0.05 11.87 -16.06
N ARG A 126 -1.29 12.28 -15.77
CA ARG A 126 -2.09 11.65 -14.71
C ARG A 126 -2.63 10.31 -15.17
N ASN A 127 -2.62 9.35 -14.25
CA ASN A 127 -3.26 8.06 -14.44
C ASN A 127 -4.79 8.24 -14.48
N PRO A 128 -5.47 7.95 -15.60
CA PRO A 128 -6.91 8.14 -15.74
C PRO A 128 -7.73 7.17 -14.85
N ASN A 129 -7.15 6.08 -14.40
CA ASN A 129 -7.83 5.09 -13.57
C ASN A 129 -7.82 5.44 -12.07
N VAL A 130 -7.21 6.56 -11.70
CA VAL A 130 -7.08 6.98 -10.30
C VAL A 130 -7.63 8.39 -10.12
N THR A 131 -8.55 8.53 -9.18
CA THR A 131 -9.14 9.82 -8.84
C THR A 131 -8.06 10.83 -8.43
N VAL A 132 -8.13 12.03 -8.99
CA VAL A 132 -7.36 13.18 -8.53
C VAL A 132 -8.10 13.80 -7.35
N ARG A 133 -7.47 13.85 -6.18
CA ARG A 133 -8.10 14.36 -4.96
C ARG A 133 -7.96 15.86 -4.87
N SER A 134 -9.00 16.49 -4.35
CA SER A 134 -9.07 17.92 -4.11
C SER A 134 -8.54 18.28 -2.70
N ARG A 135 -8.48 19.56 -2.43
CA ARG A 135 -8.23 20.11 -1.09
C ARG A 135 -9.26 19.58 -0.07
N GLY A 136 -8.82 19.34 1.16
CA GLY A 136 -9.70 19.04 2.29
C GLY A 136 -9.96 17.56 2.54
N VAL A 137 -9.36 16.64 1.76
CA VAL A 137 -9.53 15.20 1.95
C VAL A 137 -8.28 14.53 2.49
N MET A 138 -8.47 13.40 3.18
CA MET A 138 -7.39 12.52 3.61
C MET A 138 -7.02 11.54 2.53
N GLU A 139 -5.73 11.30 2.35
CA GLU A 139 -5.18 10.31 1.44
C GLU A 139 -4.36 9.25 2.19
N LYS A 140 -4.23 8.09 1.60
CA LYS A 140 -3.41 6.99 2.12
C LYS A 140 -3.17 5.93 1.05
N CYS A 141 -2.23 5.03 1.28
CA CYS A 141 -2.02 3.86 0.44
C CYS A 141 -3.29 3.01 0.32
N THR A 142 -3.65 2.63 -0.90
CA THR A 142 -4.81 1.80 -1.24
C THR A 142 -4.40 0.40 -1.71
N TYR A 143 -3.12 0.02 -1.61
CA TYR A 143 -2.52 -1.14 -2.27
C TYR A 143 -2.73 -1.14 -3.80
N CYS A 144 -2.78 0.06 -4.40
CA CYS A 144 -3.05 0.21 -5.83
C CYS A 144 -4.32 -0.54 -6.25
N VAL A 145 -5.45 -0.27 -5.57
CA VAL A 145 -6.73 -0.95 -5.81
C VAL A 145 -7.11 -1.00 -7.28
N GLN A 146 -6.79 0.04 -8.06
CA GLN A 146 -7.02 0.08 -9.51
C GLN A 146 -6.27 -1.04 -10.26
N MET A 147 -5.08 -1.42 -9.79
CA MET A 147 -4.31 -2.52 -10.40
C MET A 147 -4.89 -3.88 -10.01
N VAL A 148 -5.38 -4.02 -8.78
CA VAL A 148 -6.10 -5.21 -8.31
C VAL A 148 -7.38 -5.40 -9.11
N GLU A 149 -8.20 -4.35 -9.27
CA GLU A 149 -9.44 -4.42 -10.05
C GLU A 149 -9.17 -4.73 -11.53
N ARG A 150 -8.11 -4.15 -12.11
CA ARG A 150 -7.69 -4.50 -13.47
C ARG A 150 -7.31 -5.98 -13.60
N ALA A 151 -6.61 -6.53 -12.61
CA ALA A 151 -6.25 -7.95 -12.59
C ALA A 151 -7.51 -8.83 -12.52
N LYS A 152 -8.49 -8.48 -11.69
CA LYS A 152 -9.79 -9.17 -11.61
C LYS A 152 -10.54 -9.15 -12.94
N ILE A 153 -10.63 -8.00 -13.59
CA ILE A 153 -11.28 -7.84 -14.90
C ILE A 153 -10.60 -8.74 -15.94
N ARG A 154 -9.26 -8.72 -16.00
CA ARG A 154 -8.50 -9.58 -16.92
C ARG A 154 -8.71 -11.06 -16.64
N HIS A 155 -8.72 -11.45 -15.38
CA HIS A 155 -8.93 -12.83 -14.97
C HIS A 155 -10.34 -13.30 -15.36
N LYS A 156 -11.37 -12.51 -15.03
CA LYS A 156 -12.75 -12.77 -15.43
C LYS A 156 -12.89 -12.87 -16.96
N SER A 157 -12.28 -11.94 -17.71
CA SER A 157 -12.30 -11.98 -19.18
C SER A 157 -11.66 -13.24 -19.75
N ARG A 158 -10.61 -13.77 -19.10
CA ARG A 158 -9.97 -15.02 -19.50
C ARG A 158 -10.90 -16.20 -19.30
N LEU A 159 -11.48 -16.32 -18.09
CA LEU A 159 -12.46 -17.39 -17.79
C LEU A 159 -13.64 -17.39 -18.76
N MET A 160 -14.14 -16.22 -19.13
CA MET A 160 -15.23 -16.11 -20.13
C MET A 160 -14.81 -16.57 -21.53
N LYS A 161 -13.54 -16.37 -21.91
CA LYS A 161 -13.01 -16.85 -23.20
C LYS A 161 -12.79 -18.36 -23.26
N GLU A 162 -12.58 -18.98 -22.12
CA GLU A 162 -12.47 -20.45 -22.01
C GLU A 162 -13.82 -21.15 -22.23
N HIS A 163 -14.94 -20.40 -22.21
CA HIS A 163 -16.31 -20.89 -22.46
C HIS A 163 -16.98 -20.15 -23.62
N PRO A 164 -16.45 -20.25 -24.86
CA PRO A 164 -16.97 -19.51 -26.00
C PRO A 164 -18.40 -19.98 -26.35
N GLY A 165 -19.30 -19.04 -26.57
CA GLY A 165 -20.68 -19.32 -27.01
C GLY A 165 -21.67 -19.67 -25.90
N GLN A 166 -21.26 -19.74 -24.64
CA GLN A 166 -22.18 -19.91 -23.52
C GLN A 166 -22.64 -18.52 -23.02
N PRO A 167 -23.93 -18.30 -22.79
CA PRO A 167 -24.41 -17.09 -22.17
C PRO A 167 -23.81 -16.95 -20.75
N SER A 168 -23.44 -15.75 -20.35
CA SER A 168 -22.81 -15.48 -19.06
C SER A 168 -23.60 -15.99 -17.84
N THR A 169 -24.90 -16.18 -18.01
CA THR A 169 -25.81 -16.74 -17.00
C THR A 169 -25.70 -18.27 -16.82
N SER A 170 -25.11 -18.98 -17.78
CA SER A 170 -24.97 -20.45 -17.74
C SER A 170 -23.54 -20.91 -17.39
N ILE A 171 -22.60 -19.97 -17.25
CA ILE A 171 -21.23 -20.31 -16.85
C ILE A 171 -21.20 -20.42 -15.32
N HIS A 172 -21.09 -21.63 -14.83
CA HIS A 172 -20.92 -21.91 -13.40
C HIS A 172 -19.47 -21.60 -13.00
N VAL A 173 -19.21 -20.33 -12.64
CA VAL A 173 -17.94 -19.92 -12.05
C VAL A 173 -18.05 -20.05 -10.55
N THR A 174 -17.21 -20.88 -9.96
CA THR A 174 -17.14 -21.03 -8.50
C THR A 174 -16.42 -19.83 -7.87
N ALA A 175 -16.60 -19.61 -6.56
CA ALA A 175 -15.85 -18.61 -5.83
C ALA A 175 -14.33 -18.87 -5.92
N GLN A 176 -13.92 -20.12 -6.08
CA GLN A 176 -12.53 -20.52 -6.21
C GLN A 176 -11.93 -20.12 -7.56
N ASP A 177 -12.69 -20.25 -8.65
CA ASP A 177 -12.28 -19.83 -9.99
C ASP A 177 -12.07 -18.31 -10.07
N MET A 178 -12.75 -17.54 -9.21
CA MET A 178 -12.63 -16.09 -9.12
C MET A 178 -11.44 -15.62 -8.30
N LEU A 179 -10.73 -16.52 -7.61
CA LEU A 179 -9.50 -16.16 -6.91
C LEU A 179 -8.40 -15.79 -7.91
N LEU A 180 -7.74 -14.67 -7.67
CA LEU A 180 -6.62 -14.27 -8.51
C LEU A 180 -5.42 -15.19 -8.26
N PRO A 181 -4.79 -15.72 -9.33
CA PRO A 181 -3.51 -16.41 -9.19
C PRO A 181 -2.46 -15.52 -8.52
N ASP A 182 -1.53 -16.12 -7.78
CA ASP A 182 -0.44 -15.39 -7.16
C ASP A 182 0.38 -14.63 -8.22
N GLY A 183 0.73 -13.39 -7.92
CA GLY A 183 1.43 -12.50 -8.86
C GLY A 183 0.57 -11.85 -9.95
N ALA A 184 -0.72 -12.22 -10.10
CA ALA A 184 -1.61 -11.60 -11.10
C ALA A 184 -1.93 -10.13 -10.78
N ALA A 185 -1.99 -9.78 -9.50
CA ALA A 185 -2.10 -8.40 -9.04
C ALA A 185 -0.79 -7.98 -8.38
N GLN A 186 -0.20 -6.92 -8.87
CA GLN A 186 1.05 -6.35 -8.34
C GLN A 186 0.84 -4.87 -8.06
N THR A 187 1.46 -4.37 -6.99
CA THR A 187 1.43 -2.94 -6.66
C THR A 187 2.54 -2.18 -7.37
N ALA A 188 2.35 -0.88 -7.61
CA ALA A 188 3.37 -0.05 -8.25
C ALA A 188 4.71 -0.04 -7.49
N CYS A 189 4.65 -0.03 -6.15
CA CYS A 189 5.86 -0.10 -5.32
C CYS A 189 6.59 -1.45 -5.42
N GLN A 190 5.85 -2.56 -5.60
CA GLN A 190 6.44 -3.87 -5.84
C GLN A 190 7.15 -3.92 -7.20
N LEU A 191 6.47 -3.47 -8.26
CA LEU A 191 7.00 -3.47 -9.63
C LEU A 191 8.27 -2.62 -9.76
N ALA A 192 8.31 -1.50 -9.05
CA ALA A 192 9.44 -0.57 -9.11
C ALA A 192 10.60 -0.94 -8.18
N CYS A 193 10.46 -1.98 -7.34
CA CYS A 193 11.51 -2.33 -6.39
C CYS A 193 12.62 -3.15 -7.08
N PRO A 194 13.83 -2.59 -7.30
CA PRO A 194 14.90 -3.30 -8.02
C PRO A 194 15.42 -4.51 -7.24
N MET A 195 15.29 -4.48 -5.91
CA MET A 195 15.76 -5.56 -5.03
C MET A 195 14.69 -6.61 -4.75
N GLY A 196 13.46 -6.45 -5.30
CA GLY A 196 12.34 -7.34 -5.01
C GLY A 196 12.04 -7.48 -3.51
N ALA A 197 12.19 -6.39 -2.77
CA ALA A 197 11.97 -6.37 -1.32
C ALA A 197 10.49 -6.39 -0.94
N ILE A 198 9.58 -6.08 -1.87
CA ILE A 198 8.14 -5.94 -1.62
C ILE A 198 7.42 -7.08 -2.31
N THR A 199 6.63 -7.84 -1.55
CA THR A 199 5.77 -8.92 -2.06
C THR A 199 4.31 -8.62 -1.72
N PHE A 200 3.43 -8.70 -2.71
CA PHE A 200 2.00 -8.47 -2.55
C PHE A 200 1.21 -9.68 -3.08
N GLY A 201 0.12 -10.03 -2.43
CA GLY A 201 -0.73 -11.16 -2.84
C GLY A 201 -1.81 -11.46 -1.80
N ASN A 202 -2.49 -12.58 -1.99
CA ASN A 202 -3.51 -13.07 -1.07
C ASN A 202 -2.84 -13.72 0.16
N VAL A 203 -3.10 -13.16 1.34
CA VAL A 203 -2.54 -13.67 2.61
C VAL A 203 -3.26 -14.91 3.14
N LEU A 204 -4.38 -15.28 2.54
CA LEU A 204 -5.14 -16.48 2.92
C LEU A 204 -4.79 -17.69 2.05
N ASP A 205 -4.01 -17.50 0.99
CA ASP A 205 -3.57 -18.57 0.11
C ASP A 205 -2.19 -19.09 0.56
N PRO A 206 -2.10 -20.32 1.08
CA PRO A 206 -0.83 -20.91 1.52
C PRO A 206 0.21 -21.04 0.40
N ALA A 207 -0.23 -21.14 -0.86
CA ALA A 207 0.64 -21.22 -2.02
C ALA A 207 1.22 -19.87 -2.43
N ALA A 208 0.62 -18.75 -1.97
CA ALA A 208 1.06 -17.42 -2.34
C ALA A 208 2.41 -17.04 -1.71
N ALA A 209 3.23 -16.32 -2.46
CA ALA A 209 4.54 -15.86 -2.01
C ALA A 209 4.46 -14.98 -0.76
N VAL A 210 3.41 -14.15 -0.66
CA VAL A 210 3.18 -13.29 0.52
C VAL A 210 2.86 -14.08 1.77
N PHE A 211 2.09 -15.19 1.66
CA PHE A 211 1.79 -16.07 2.80
C PHE A 211 3.08 -16.72 3.29
N ARG A 212 3.86 -17.31 2.37
CA ARG A 212 5.16 -17.93 2.71
C ARG A 212 6.10 -16.93 3.38
N ALA A 213 6.17 -15.70 2.85
CA ALA A 213 6.99 -14.65 3.46
C ALA A 213 6.55 -14.32 4.89
N LYS A 214 5.23 -14.18 5.12
CA LYS A 214 4.68 -13.88 6.46
C LYS A 214 4.76 -15.07 7.43
N SER A 215 4.96 -16.29 6.95
CA SER A 215 5.16 -17.49 7.79
C SER A 215 6.60 -17.68 8.23
N LEU A 216 7.55 -16.90 7.75
CA LEU A 216 8.95 -16.99 8.16
C LEU A 216 9.14 -16.55 9.61
N PRO A 217 10.05 -17.19 10.40
CA PRO A 217 10.33 -16.81 11.79
C PRO A 217 10.78 -15.35 11.96
N ARG A 218 11.36 -14.75 10.92
CA ARG A 218 11.82 -13.35 10.93
C ARG A 218 10.70 -12.34 10.58
N HIS A 219 9.46 -12.80 10.41
CA HIS A 219 8.33 -11.94 10.20
C HIS A 219 7.95 -11.20 11.48
N GLN A 220 7.74 -9.90 11.37
CA GLN A 220 7.28 -9.04 12.45
C GLN A 220 6.27 -8.02 11.93
N ASP A 221 5.28 -7.73 12.74
CA ASP A 221 4.35 -6.64 12.50
C ASP A 221 4.82 -5.38 13.23
N LEU A 222 4.79 -4.23 12.55
CA LEU A 222 5.11 -2.96 13.20
C LEU A 222 4.08 -2.69 14.30
N LEU A 223 4.58 -2.29 15.48
CA LEU A 223 3.76 -1.95 16.65
C LEU A 223 2.74 -3.06 17.00
N SER A 224 3.18 -4.31 16.97
CA SER A 224 2.35 -5.48 17.26
C SER A 224 1.62 -5.40 18.61
N CYS A 225 2.22 -4.73 19.60
CA CYS A 225 1.63 -4.49 20.92
C CYS A 225 0.29 -3.73 20.89
N LEU A 226 -0.01 -2.99 19.80
CA LEU A 226 -1.26 -2.24 19.67
C LEU A 226 -2.43 -3.08 19.14
N GLY A 227 -2.22 -4.33 18.76
CA GLY A 227 -3.26 -5.26 18.34
C GLY A 227 -4.06 -4.83 17.11
N THR A 228 -3.50 -4.00 16.23
CA THR A 228 -4.20 -3.45 15.04
C THR A 228 -4.37 -4.45 13.89
N SER A 229 -3.75 -5.63 13.97
CA SER A 229 -3.76 -6.67 12.92
C SER A 229 -3.36 -6.11 11.55
N PRO A 230 -2.10 -5.70 11.34
CA PRO A 230 -1.68 -5.07 10.09
C PRO A 230 -1.65 -6.06 8.91
N GLY A 231 -2.17 -5.64 7.76
CA GLY A 231 -2.08 -6.39 6.50
C GLY A 231 -0.67 -6.40 5.90
N THR A 232 0.17 -5.38 6.24
CA THR A 232 1.58 -5.34 5.88
C THR A 232 2.42 -5.93 7.00
N GLY A 233 3.28 -6.89 6.68
CA GLY A 233 4.27 -7.44 7.61
C GLY A 233 5.69 -7.14 7.12
N TYR A 234 6.65 -7.26 8.01
CA TYR A 234 8.05 -6.98 7.74
C TYR A 234 8.93 -8.20 8.03
N LEU A 235 9.86 -8.47 7.15
CA LEU A 235 10.90 -9.46 7.38
C LEU A 235 12.15 -8.72 7.87
N VAL A 236 12.48 -8.90 9.14
CA VAL A 236 13.67 -8.26 9.72
C VAL A 236 14.94 -8.95 9.25
N PRO A 237 16.09 -8.23 9.19
CA PRO A 237 17.37 -8.84 8.86
C PRO A 237 17.72 -9.93 9.87
N ALA A 238 18.13 -11.08 9.37
CA ALA A 238 18.77 -12.08 10.22
C ALA A 238 20.21 -11.60 10.50
N ARG A 239 20.54 -11.41 11.77
CA ARG A 239 21.92 -11.22 12.21
C ARG A 239 22.48 -12.56 12.58
N ASN A 240 23.61 -12.90 12.01
CA ASN A 240 24.41 -14.05 12.43
C ASN A 240 25.79 -13.51 12.84
N PRO A 241 25.91 -12.99 14.08
CA PRO A 241 27.19 -12.47 14.55
C PRO A 241 28.20 -13.58 14.54
N ASN A 242 29.37 -13.32 13.95
CA ASN A 242 30.51 -14.24 14.07
C ASN A 242 31.18 -13.99 15.43
N PRO A 243 31.13 -14.93 16.39
CA PRO A 243 31.69 -14.71 17.71
C PRO A 243 33.20 -14.38 17.70
N ALA A 244 33.90 -14.76 16.62
CA ALA A 244 35.33 -14.45 16.47
C ALA A 244 35.61 -13.00 16.12
N MET A 245 34.56 -12.23 15.73
CA MET A 245 34.65 -10.77 15.39
C MET A 245 34.19 -9.86 16.54
N GLU A 246 33.60 -10.43 17.59
CA GLU A 246 33.27 -9.70 18.81
C GLU A 246 34.54 -9.59 19.69
N LYS A 247 35.32 -8.55 19.43
CA LYS A 247 36.47 -8.19 20.28
C LYS A 247 36.30 -6.75 20.77
#